data_f7f153303ef065390a3cea4967c4be92
#
_entry.id   f7f153303ef065390a3cea4967c4be92
#
_cell.length_a   1.000
_cell.length_b   1.000
_cell.length_c   1.000
_cell.angle_alpha   90.00
_cell.angle_beta   90.00
_cell.angle_gamma   90.00
#
_symmetry.space_group_name_H-M   'P 1'
#
loop_
_entity.id
_entity.type
_entity.pdbx_description
1 polymer ?
#
loop_
_entity_poly.entity_id
_entity_poly.type
_entity_poly.pdbx_seq_one_letter_code
_entity_poly.pdbx_strand_id
1 'polypeptide(L)'
;MPIQKTIKEIMAPDVKKYKKIIKEIMGQDAQNNGFRIAKKTSVGYSKSLLAEYERRIDERLVLRFSIDYDFVAKELELQTNGINEVRSFDGSEQDFRRVISEFADIMRKEGYKNCDKALKEPRYSMAEHGYLLKNYKQLSEKYCKDNSIDSDVDFVGRINHINDKIAILKGKEFEDVKDELIIIAAFFATTLLQCEGTTMQDYGDLDYFAIVEGNLSAVNILDTILDAWYEDSLNNPLKDACDGVIPDEQLEALD
;
A
#
# COMPACT_ATOMS: atom_id res chain seq x y z
N MET A 1 -11.75 -23.97 24.29
CA MET A 1 -10.42 -24.45 23.87
C MET A 1 -10.35 -25.79 23.12
N PRO A 2 -11.33 -26.71 23.15
CA PRO A 2 -11.24 -27.94 22.33
C PRO A 2 -11.49 -27.73 20.84
N ILE A 3 -12.35 -26.78 20.45
CA ILE A 3 -12.78 -26.59 19.03
C ILE A 3 -11.63 -26.14 18.12
N GLN A 4 -10.75 -25.26 18.57
CA GLN A 4 -9.61 -24.78 17.77
C GLN A 4 -8.57 -25.88 17.47
N LYS A 5 -8.42 -26.84 18.37
CA LYS A 5 -7.50 -27.96 18.17
C LYS A 5 -8.04 -28.94 17.11
N THR A 6 -9.34 -29.18 17.15
CA THR A 6 -10.04 -30.08 16.20
C THR A 6 -10.01 -29.55 14.76
N ILE A 7 -10.23 -28.25 14.55
CA ILE A 7 -10.15 -27.64 13.21
C ILE A 7 -8.73 -27.69 12.66
N LYS A 8 -7.71 -27.39 13.47
CA LYS A 8 -6.30 -27.50 13.06
C LYS A 8 -5.86 -28.92 12.71
N GLU A 9 -6.38 -29.92 13.42
CA GLU A 9 -6.01 -31.32 13.21
C GLU A 9 -6.71 -31.95 11.96
N ILE A 10 -7.93 -31.52 11.66
CA ILE A 10 -8.70 -32.01 10.50
C ILE A 10 -8.16 -31.40 9.19
N MET A 11 -7.70 -30.17 9.19
CA MET A 11 -7.26 -29.45 7.97
C MET A 11 -5.75 -29.50 7.72
N ALA A 12 -4.94 -29.82 8.70
CA ALA A 12 -3.48 -29.80 8.58
C ALA A 12 -2.89 -30.74 7.51
N PRO A 13 -3.42 -31.96 7.28
CA PRO A 13 -2.92 -32.86 6.23
C PRO A 13 -3.13 -32.29 4.82
N ASP A 14 -4.29 -31.72 4.56
CA ASP A 14 -4.65 -31.22 3.24
C ASP A 14 -3.88 -29.95 2.87
N VAL A 15 -3.66 -29.05 3.81
CA VAL A 15 -2.87 -27.82 3.60
C VAL A 15 -1.44 -28.15 3.15
N LYS A 16 -0.79 -29.15 3.73
CA LYS A 16 0.56 -29.57 3.30
C LYS A 16 0.57 -30.12 1.88
N LYS A 17 -0.45 -30.92 1.55
CA LYS A 17 -0.64 -31.47 0.20
C LYS A 17 -0.87 -30.36 -0.81
N TYR A 18 -1.74 -29.40 -0.51
CA TYR A 18 -2.04 -28.26 -1.36
C TYR A 18 -0.81 -27.39 -1.62
N LYS A 19 -0.04 -27.07 -0.58
CA LYS A 19 1.23 -26.35 -0.73
C LYS A 19 2.21 -27.06 -1.66
N LYS A 20 2.29 -28.37 -1.58
CA LYS A 20 3.14 -29.15 -2.47
C LYS A 20 2.69 -29.02 -3.93
N ILE A 21 1.39 -29.14 -4.19
CA ILE A 21 0.82 -29.00 -5.54
C ILE A 21 1.04 -27.59 -6.10
N ILE A 22 0.80 -26.54 -5.30
CA ILE A 22 1.05 -25.15 -5.72
C ILE A 22 2.53 -24.99 -6.12
N LYS A 23 3.45 -25.51 -5.30
CA LYS A 23 4.88 -25.44 -5.60
C LYS A 23 5.25 -26.22 -6.87
N GLU A 24 4.64 -27.38 -7.11
CA GLU A 24 4.86 -28.18 -8.31
C GLU A 24 4.40 -27.43 -9.58
N ILE A 25 3.23 -26.77 -9.53
CA ILE A 25 2.63 -26.13 -10.71
C ILE A 25 3.19 -24.73 -10.94
N MET A 26 3.33 -23.90 -9.90
CA MET A 26 3.67 -22.47 -10.01
C MET A 26 5.10 -22.16 -9.62
N GLY A 27 5.78 -23.05 -8.88
CA GLY A 27 7.05 -22.70 -8.23
C GLY A 27 8.16 -22.32 -9.20
N GLN A 28 8.29 -23.04 -10.31
CA GLN A 28 9.33 -22.75 -11.30
C GLN A 28 9.06 -21.44 -12.05
N ASP A 29 7.80 -21.19 -12.44
CA ASP A 29 7.41 -19.94 -13.11
C ASP A 29 7.61 -18.76 -12.18
N ALA A 30 7.21 -18.86 -10.91
CA ALA A 30 7.45 -17.84 -9.91
C ALA A 30 8.95 -17.54 -9.76
N GLN A 31 9.77 -18.58 -9.66
CA GLN A 31 11.22 -18.42 -9.54
C GLN A 31 11.83 -17.76 -10.77
N ASN A 32 11.40 -18.12 -11.97
CA ASN A 32 11.87 -17.51 -13.23
C ASN A 32 11.53 -16.02 -13.31
N ASN A 33 10.45 -15.58 -12.62
CA ASN A 33 10.04 -14.17 -12.50
C ASN A 33 10.58 -13.50 -11.21
N GLY A 34 11.56 -14.11 -10.54
CA GLY A 34 12.25 -13.54 -9.38
C GLY A 34 11.49 -13.66 -8.06
N PHE A 35 10.36 -14.36 -8.02
CA PHE A 35 9.62 -14.61 -6.80
C PHE A 35 10.14 -15.85 -6.05
N ARG A 36 10.06 -15.80 -4.73
CA ARG A 36 10.37 -16.91 -3.84
C ARG A 36 9.23 -17.12 -2.85
N ILE A 37 9.06 -18.32 -2.36
CA ILE A 37 8.05 -18.60 -1.34
C ILE A 37 8.40 -17.85 -0.06
N ALA A 38 7.45 -17.05 0.43
CA ALA A 38 7.53 -16.41 1.74
C ALA A 38 7.43 -17.46 2.86
N LYS A 39 8.13 -17.23 3.96
CA LYS A 39 8.18 -18.18 5.08
C LYS A 39 6.90 -18.16 5.94
N LYS A 40 6.09 -17.12 5.85
CA LYS A 40 4.88 -16.95 6.66
C LYS A 40 3.68 -17.61 5.99
N THR A 41 2.96 -18.41 6.78
CA THR A 41 1.62 -18.90 6.43
C THR A 41 0.73 -18.64 7.64
N SER A 42 -0.43 -18.06 7.40
CA SER A 42 -1.43 -17.85 8.44
C SER A 42 -2.65 -18.74 8.19
N VAL A 43 -3.27 -19.19 9.26
CA VAL A 43 -4.54 -19.91 9.21
C VAL A 43 -5.54 -19.05 9.96
N GLY A 44 -6.49 -18.46 9.24
CA GLY A 44 -7.61 -17.72 9.81
C GLY A 44 -8.81 -18.63 10.15
N TYR A 45 -9.89 -18.01 10.63
CA TYR A 45 -11.12 -18.75 10.99
C TYR A 45 -11.87 -19.30 9.77
N SER A 46 -11.84 -18.64 8.63
CA SER A 46 -12.53 -19.06 7.40
C SER A 46 -11.58 -19.19 6.20
N LYS A 47 -10.45 -18.48 6.22
CA LYS A 47 -9.46 -18.49 5.13
C LYS A 47 -8.10 -18.98 5.63
N SER A 48 -7.41 -19.74 4.80
CA SER A 48 -6.04 -20.19 5.01
C SER A 48 -5.17 -19.75 3.87
N LEU A 49 -4.10 -19.02 4.18
CA LEU A 49 -3.05 -18.72 3.22
C LEU A 49 -2.30 -20.03 2.89
N LEU A 50 -2.50 -20.53 1.69
CA LEU A 50 -1.86 -21.76 1.21
C LEU A 50 -0.44 -21.50 0.73
N ALA A 51 -0.24 -20.42 -0.01
CA ALA A 51 1.07 -20.02 -0.47
C ALA A 51 1.13 -18.49 -0.65
N GLU A 52 2.25 -17.89 -0.28
CA GLU A 52 2.60 -16.53 -0.60
C GLU A 52 3.96 -16.56 -1.29
N TYR A 53 4.05 -15.84 -2.39
CA TYR A 53 5.28 -15.62 -3.13
C TYR A 53 5.65 -14.16 -3.08
N GLU A 54 6.91 -13.86 -2.80
CA GLU A 54 7.44 -12.51 -2.69
C GLU A 54 8.63 -12.29 -3.62
N ARG A 55 8.72 -11.09 -4.18
CA ARG A 55 9.90 -10.57 -4.85
C ARG A 55 10.25 -9.22 -4.22
N ARG A 56 11.28 -9.20 -3.40
CA ARG A 56 11.78 -7.98 -2.79
C ARG A 56 12.63 -7.22 -3.80
N ILE A 57 12.26 -5.99 -4.07
CA ILE A 57 12.96 -5.07 -4.96
C ILE A 57 13.91 -4.19 -4.14
N ASP A 58 13.39 -3.57 -3.08
CA ASP A 58 14.15 -2.75 -2.15
C ASP A 58 13.57 -2.84 -0.72
N GLU A 59 13.88 -1.87 0.13
CA GLU A 59 13.44 -1.85 1.52
C GLU A 59 11.93 -1.62 1.67
N ARG A 60 11.31 -0.89 0.73
CA ARG A 60 9.89 -0.54 0.75
C ARG A 60 9.03 -1.38 -0.20
N LEU A 61 9.57 -1.78 -1.35
CA LEU A 61 8.80 -2.48 -2.37
C LEU A 61 9.03 -3.99 -2.31
N VAL A 62 8.01 -4.68 -1.87
CA VAL A 62 7.92 -6.14 -1.93
C VAL A 62 6.68 -6.51 -2.73
N LEU A 63 6.89 -6.96 -3.95
CA LEU A 63 5.82 -7.48 -4.79
C LEU A 63 5.38 -8.84 -4.24
N ARG A 64 4.08 -9.07 -4.18
CA ARG A 64 3.52 -10.32 -3.65
C ARG A 64 2.39 -10.83 -4.53
N PHE A 65 2.26 -12.15 -4.52
CA PHE A 65 1.00 -12.79 -4.86
C PHE A 65 0.74 -13.93 -3.89
N SER A 66 -0.52 -14.17 -3.61
CA SER A 66 -0.95 -15.22 -2.68
C SER A 66 -1.99 -16.13 -3.28
N ILE A 67 -2.07 -17.33 -2.71
CA ILE A 67 -3.15 -18.28 -2.94
C ILE A 67 -3.77 -18.61 -1.59
N ASP A 68 -5.03 -18.23 -1.45
CA ASP A 68 -5.84 -18.44 -0.27
C ASP A 68 -6.91 -19.49 -0.52
N TYR A 69 -7.31 -20.19 0.53
CA TYR A 69 -8.42 -21.12 0.52
C TYR A 69 -9.46 -20.70 1.54
N ASP A 70 -10.65 -20.36 1.06
CA ASP A 70 -11.84 -20.22 1.88
C ASP A 70 -12.53 -21.59 2.00
N PHE A 71 -12.42 -22.21 3.16
CA PHE A 71 -12.98 -23.55 3.40
C PHE A 71 -14.46 -23.55 3.73
N VAL A 72 -15.05 -22.38 4.00
CA VAL A 72 -16.51 -22.21 4.18
C VAL A 72 -17.18 -22.12 2.82
N ALA A 73 -16.68 -21.23 1.97
CA ALA A 73 -17.17 -21.05 0.60
C ALA A 73 -16.70 -22.17 -0.34
N LYS A 74 -15.66 -22.93 0.02
CA LYS A 74 -14.95 -23.89 -0.84
C LYS A 74 -14.39 -23.23 -2.10
N GLU A 75 -13.68 -22.12 -1.89
CA GLU A 75 -13.12 -21.29 -2.94
C GLU A 75 -11.62 -21.13 -2.77
N LEU A 76 -10.93 -21.13 -3.89
CA LEU A 76 -9.53 -20.75 -4.00
C LEU A 76 -9.45 -19.33 -4.57
N GLU A 77 -8.60 -18.50 -4.00
CA GLU A 77 -8.42 -17.11 -4.39
C GLU A 77 -6.96 -16.86 -4.73
N LEU A 78 -6.72 -16.28 -5.91
CA LEU A 78 -5.43 -15.74 -6.33
C LEU A 78 -5.48 -14.22 -6.18
N GLN A 79 -4.58 -13.67 -5.37
CA GLN A 79 -4.43 -12.23 -5.18
C GLN A 79 -3.05 -11.76 -5.62
N THR A 80 -2.98 -10.71 -6.41
CA THR A 80 -1.76 -9.98 -6.78
C THR A 80 -2.12 -8.57 -7.23
N ASN A 81 -1.15 -7.75 -7.62
CA ASN A 81 -1.38 -6.39 -8.10
C ASN A 81 -2.41 -6.35 -9.24
N GLY A 82 -3.59 -5.76 -8.95
CA GLY A 82 -4.67 -5.58 -9.92
C GLY A 82 -5.39 -6.86 -10.37
N ILE A 83 -5.14 -8.00 -9.70
CA ILE A 83 -5.82 -9.27 -9.96
C ILE A 83 -6.34 -9.84 -8.65
N ASN A 84 -7.65 -10.13 -8.65
CA ASN A 84 -8.31 -10.90 -7.60
C ASN A 84 -9.24 -11.91 -8.26
N GLU A 85 -8.78 -13.17 -8.35
CA GLU A 85 -9.49 -14.25 -9.04
C GLU A 85 -9.94 -15.31 -8.07
N VAL A 86 -11.24 -15.62 -8.08
CA VAL A 86 -11.86 -16.62 -7.22
C VAL A 86 -12.37 -17.77 -8.07
N ARG A 87 -12.13 -18.98 -7.62
CA ARG A 87 -12.60 -20.21 -8.27
C ARG A 87 -13.15 -21.19 -7.24
N SER A 88 -14.34 -21.71 -7.50
CA SER A 88 -14.89 -22.80 -6.71
C SER A 88 -14.08 -24.08 -6.92
N PHE A 89 -14.03 -24.92 -5.88
CA PHE A 89 -13.22 -26.11 -5.82
C PHE A 89 -13.99 -27.22 -5.09
N ASP A 90 -14.08 -28.41 -5.70
CA ASP A 90 -14.92 -29.50 -5.22
C ASP A 90 -14.32 -30.33 -4.06
N GLY A 91 -13.09 -30.04 -3.67
CA GLY A 91 -12.36 -30.75 -2.62
C GLY A 91 -11.47 -31.88 -3.13
N SER A 92 -11.55 -32.25 -4.41
CA SER A 92 -10.69 -33.28 -4.99
C SER A 92 -9.29 -32.74 -5.35
N GLU A 93 -8.27 -33.62 -5.31
CA GLU A 93 -6.93 -33.23 -5.77
C GLU A 93 -6.94 -32.86 -7.26
N GLN A 94 -7.72 -33.54 -8.06
CA GLN A 94 -7.79 -33.29 -9.49
C GLN A 94 -8.32 -31.89 -9.77
N ASP A 95 -9.39 -31.49 -9.10
CA ASP A 95 -9.98 -30.17 -9.27
C ASP A 95 -9.08 -29.08 -8.68
N PHE A 96 -8.42 -29.34 -7.55
CA PHE A 96 -7.40 -28.43 -7.01
C PHE A 96 -6.29 -28.17 -8.03
N ARG A 97 -5.74 -29.21 -8.66
CA ARG A 97 -4.71 -29.07 -9.70
C ARG A 97 -5.20 -28.30 -10.91
N ARG A 98 -6.47 -28.49 -11.32
CA ARG A 98 -7.09 -27.71 -12.40
C ARG A 98 -7.09 -26.21 -12.05
N VAL A 99 -7.63 -25.84 -10.89
CA VAL A 99 -7.72 -24.44 -10.46
C VAL A 99 -6.33 -23.80 -10.33
N ILE A 100 -5.37 -24.49 -9.71
CA ILE A 100 -4.01 -23.96 -9.59
C ILE A 100 -3.33 -23.80 -10.96
N SER A 101 -3.63 -24.67 -11.92
CA SER A 101 -3.13 -24.52 -13.30
C SER A 101 -3.74 -23.30 -13.99
N GLU A 102 -5.03 -23.02 -13.79
CA GLU A 102 -5.68 -21.81 -14.27
C GLU A 102 -5.05 -20.55 -13.66
N PHE A 103 -4.77 -20.55 -12.35
CA PHE A 103 -4.07 -19.45 -11.68
C PHE A 103 -2.64 -19.26 -12.22
N ALA A 104 -1.94 -20.35 -12.51
CA ALA A 104 -0.62 -20.27 -13.14
C ALA A 104 -0.70 -19.63 -14.54
N ASP A 105 -1.75 -19.94 -15.32
CA ASP A 105 -1.99 -19.35 -16.63
C ASP A 105 -2.29 -17.85 -16.53
N ILE A 106 -3.11 -17.43 -15.57
CA ILE A 106 -3.38 -16.01 -15.28
C ILE A 106 -2.09 -15.28 -14.92
N MET A 107 -1.29 -15.87 -14.01
CA MET A 107 0.00 -15.27 -13.63
C MET A 107 0.94 -15.10 -14.83
N ARG A 108 1.05 -16.11 -15.70
CA ARG A 108 1.87 -16.04 -16.93
C ARG A 108 1.37 -14.99 -17.90
N LYS A 109 0.05 -14.90 -18.09
CA LYS A 109 -0.57 -14.00 -19.05
C LYS A 109 -0.47 -12.54 -18.64
N GLU A 110 -0.75 -12.23 -17.38
CA GLU A 110 -0.88 -10.85 -16.90
C GLU A 110 -0.33 -10.59 -15.49
N GLY A 111 -0.35 -11.57 -14.57
CA GLY A 111 0.01 -11.35 -13.17
C GLY A 111 1.43 -10.84 -12.98
N TYR A 112 2.42 -11.50 -13.58
CA TYR A 112 3.82 -11.05 -13.49
C TYR A 112 4.03 -9.70 -14.16
N LYS A 113 3.36 -9.46 -15.29
CA LYS A 113 3.43 -8.17 -15.97
C LYS A 113 2.81 -7.02 -15.14
N ASN A 114 1.73 -7.30 -14.43
CA ASN A 114 1.12 -6.30 -13.53
C ASN A 114 2.04 -6.01 -12.34
N CYS A 115 2.69 -7.03 -11.77
CA CYS A 115 3.74 -6.81 -10.78
C CYS A 115 4.88 -5.93 -11.34
N ASP A 116 5.30 -6.15 -12.59
CA ASP A 116 6.36 -5.35 -13.21
C ASP A 116 5.93 -3.90 -13.51
N LYS A 117 4.65 -3.63 -13.70
CA LYS A 117 4.16 -2.25 -13.82
C LYS A 117 4.38 -1.47 -12.53
N ALA A 118 4.13 -2.09 -11.36
CA ALA A 118 4.36 -1.46 -10.07
C ALA A 118 5.83 -1.03 -9.84
N LEU A 119 6.78 -1.60 -10.59
CA LEU A 119 8.18 -1.15 -10.54
C LEU A 119 8.41 0.23 -11.17
N LYS A 120 7.51 0.64 -12.06
CA LYS A 120 7.60 1.91 -12.78
C LYS A 120 6.85 3.04 -12.09
N GLU A 121 6.05 2.71 -11.09
CA GLU A 121 5.33 3.71 -10.32
C GLU A 121 6.33 4.53 -9.48
N PRO A 122 6.20 5.86 -9.47
CA PRO A 122 7.04 6.71 -8.65
C PRO A 122 6.88 6.35 -7.17
N ARG A 123 7.98 6.43 -6.41
CA ARG A 123 7.97 6.19 -4.96
C ARG A 123 9.15 6.83 -4.28
N TYR A 124 9.00 7.13 -3.01
CA TYR A 124 10.09 7.60 -2.17
C TYR A 124 10.81 6.45 -1.47
N SER A 125 12.12 6.61 -1.32
CA SER A 125 12.96 5.71 -0.53
C SER A 125 12.79 5.98 0.98
N MET A 126 13.24 5.02 1.80
CA MET A 126 13.31 5.19 3.25
C MET A 126 14.19 6.38 3.66
N ALA A 127 15.23 6.66 2.90
CA ALA A 127 16.10 7.81 3.15
C ALA A 127 15.37 9.15 2.97
N GLU A 128 14.48 9.26 1.99
CA GLU A 128 13.67 10.45 1.74
C GLU A 128 12.61 10.66 2.82
N HIS A 129 11.95 9.59 3.29
CA HIS A 129 11.08 9.69 4.46
C HIS A 129 11.83 10.15 5.70
N GLY A 130 13.00 9.57 5.98
CA GLY A 130 13.85 9.98 7.08
C GLY A 130 14.38 11.42 6.93
N TYR A 131 14.64 11.87 5.70
CA TYR A 131 15.01 13.25 5.43
C TYR A 131 13.85 14.21 5.73
N LEU A 132 12.64 13.91 5.25
CA LEU A 132 11.44 14.71 5.57
C LEU A 132 11.23 14.78 7.08
N LEU A 133 11.21 13.65 7.78
CA LEU A 133 10.99 13.59 9.22
C LEU A 133 11.95 14.49 10.01
N LYS A 134 13.21 14.53 9.62
CA LYS A 134 14.23 15.35 10.30
C LYS A 134 14.15 16.83 9.97
N ASN A 135 13.65 17.19 8.78
CA ASN A 135 13.80 18.53 8.23
C ASN A 135 12.46 19.23 7.94
N TYR A 136 11.31 18.61 8.20
CA TYR A 136 10.00 19.12 7.76
C TYR A 136 9.73 20.57 8.20
N LYS A 137 10.14 20.99 9.40
CA LYS A 137 9.95 22.36 9.87
C LYS A 137 10.74 23.37 9.03
N GLN A 138 12.03 23.10 8.80
CA GLN A 138 12.88 23.97 8.01
C GLN A 138 12.45 24.03 6.54
N LEU A 139 12.03 22.88 5.97
CA LEU A 139 11.53 22.81 4.61
C LEU A 139 10.22 23.58 4.46
N SER A 140 9.32 23.49 5.42
CA SER A 140 8.07 24.23 5.46
C SER A 140 8.29 25.74 5.60
N GLU A 141 9.19 26.17 6.49
CA GLU A 141 9.56 27.59 6.63
C GLU A 141 10.14 28.16 5.32
N LYS A 142 11.02 27.38 4.67
CA LYS A 142 11.55 27.74 3.35
C LYS A 142 10.43 27.86 2.33
N TYR A 143 9.50 26.89 2.29
CA TYR A 143 8.36 26.90 1.38
C TYR A 143 7.49 28.14 1.55
N CYS A 144 7.14 28.48 2.79
CA CYS A 144 6.36 29.69 3.08
C CYS A 144 7.06 30.95 2.59
N LYS A 145 8.37 31.06 2.84
CA LYS A 145 9.17 32.23 2.40
C LYS A 145 9.24 32.34 0.87
N ASP A 146 9.53 31.23 0.19
CA ASP A 146 9.71 31.18 -1.26
C ASP A 146 8.40 31.46 -2.02
N ASN A 147 7.26 31.15 -1.41
CA ASN A 147 5.92 31.36 -1.97
C ASN A 147 5.15 32.54 -1.35
N SER A 148 5.78 33.34 -0.48
CA SER A 148 5.17 34.50 0.18
C SER A 148 3.86 34.13 0.91
N ILE A 149 3.84 33.00 1.61
CA ILE A 149 2.68 32.55 2.38
C ILE A 149 2.77 33.19 3.77
N ASP A 150 1.77 33.99 4.09
CA ASP A 150 1.68 34.67 5.39
C ASP A 150 1.31 33.66 6.51
N SER A 151 1.68 33.98 7.74
CA SER A 151 1.46 33.14 8.91
C SER A 151 -0.03 33.01 9.28
N ASP A 152 -0.86 33.93 8.83
CA ASP A 152 -2.29 34.04 9.09
C ASP A 152 -3.17 33.33 8.05
N VAL A 153 -2.55 32.73 7.02
CA VAL A 153 -3.27 31.87 6.07
C VAL A 153 -3.84 30.66 6.83
N ASP A 154 -5.15 30.52 6.78
CA ASP A 154 -5.88 29.44 7.44
C ASP A 154 -5.61 28.07 6.81
N PHE A 155 -6.11 27.02 7.47
CA PHE A 155 -5.92 25.63 7.04
C PHE A 155 -6.36 25.43 5.58
N VAL A 156 -7.57 25.90 5.23
CA VAL A 156 -8.13 25.71 3.87
C VAL A 156 -7.30 26.43 2.82
N GLY A 157 -6.88 27.66 3.09
CA GLY A 157 -6.01 28.42 2.19
C GLY A 157 -4.66 27.73 1.97
N ARG A 158 -4.10 27.09 3.00
CA ARG A 158 -2.86 26.32 2.89
C ARG A 158 -3.03 25.06 2.03
N ILE A 159 -4.14 24.31 2.21
CA ILE A 159 -4.44 23.13 1.37
C ILE A 159 -4.68 23.53 -0.08
N ASN A 160 -5.44 24.61 -0.34
CA ASN A 160 -5.65 25.11 -1.69
C ASN A 160 -4.32 25.50 -2.35
N HIS A 161 -3.41 26.13 -1.62
CA HIS A 161 -2.09 26.45 -2.13
C HIS A 161 -1.28 25.20 -2.49
N ILE A 162 -1.38 24.11 -1.70
CA ILE A 162 -0.77 22.83 -2.01
C ILE A 162 -1.35 22.27 -3.31
N ASN A 163 -2.68 22.24 -3.45
CA ASN A 163 -3.37 21.76 -4.65
C ASN A 163 -2.91 22.53 -5.91
N ASP A 164 -2.85 23.86 -5.84
CA ASP A 164 -2.39 24.70 -6.94
C ASP A 164 -0.95 24.38 -7.35
N LYS A 165 -0.08 24.15 -6.38
CA LYS A 165 1.32 23.78 -6.64
C LYS A 165 1.44 22.40 -7.25
N ILE A 166 0.72 21.42 -6.73
CA ILE A 166 0.68 20.07 -7.30
C ILE A 166 0.18 20.12 -8.75
N ALA A 167 -0.87 20.89 -9.04
CA ALA A 167 -1.40 21.05 -10.38
C ALA A 167 -0.37 21.56 -11.39
N ILE A 168 0.52 22.50 -10.98
CA ILE A 168 1.60 23.00 -11.83
C ILE A 168 2.68 21.94 -12.11
N LEU A 169 2.84 20.97 -11.20
CA LEU A 169 3.84 19.92 -11.30
C LEU A 169 3.34 18.67 -12.05
N LYS A 170 2.02 18.50 -12.21
CA LYS A 170 1.44 17.38 -12.94
C LYS A 170 1.98 17.29 -14.37
N GLY A 171 2.18 16.06 -14.83
CA GLY A 171 2.67 15.77 -16.18
C GLY A 171 4.17 15.95 -16.39
N LYS A 172 4.93 16.36 -15.36
CA LYS A 172 6.40 16.33 -15.39
C LYS A 172 6.91 14.94 -14.97
N GLU A 173 8.17 14.63 -15.28
CA GLU A 173 8.81 13.40 -14.80
C GLU A 173 9.05 13.49 -13.29
N PHE A 174 8.86 12.36 -12.58
CA PHE A 174 8.99 12.30 -11.11
C PHE A 174 10.35 12.80 -10.60
N GLU A 175 11.44 12.36 -11.23
CA GLU A 175 12.79 12.74 -10.83
C GLU A 175 13.06 14.27 -10.96
N ASP A 176 12.32 14.97 -11.84
CA ASP A 176 12.45 16.41 -12.03
C ASP A 176 11.68 17.21 -10.96
N VAL A 177 10.67 16.62 -10.32
CA VAL A 177 9.80 17.32 -9.35
C VAL A 177 9.90 16.77 -7.93
N LYS A 178 10.57 15.66 -7.75
CA LYS A 178 10.67 14.91 -6.50
C LYS A 178 11.07 15.76 -5.30
N ASP A 179 12.10 16.58 -5.44
CA ASP A 179 12.57 17.44 -4.35
C ASP A 179 11.54 18.53 -4.01
N GLU A 180 10.83 19.06 -5.01
CA GLU A 180 9.77 20.05 -4.80
C GLU A 180 8.56 19.42 -4.10
N LEU A 181 8.19 18.20 -4.47
CA LEU A 181 7.13 17.44 -3.79
C LEU A 181 7.48 17.14 -2.32
N ILE A 182 8.75 16.85 -1.99
CA ILE A 182 9.20 16.70 -0.60
C ILE A 182 9.01 18.01 0.19
N ILE A 183 9.29 19.15 -0.43
CA ILE A 183 9.10 20.46 0.20
C ILE A 183 7.61 20.75 0.42
N ILE A 184 6.76 20.44 -0.57
CA ILE A 184 5.29 20.51 -0.46
C ILE A 184 4.79 19.60 0.66
N ALA A 185 5.31 18.38 0.73
CA ALA A 185 4.98 17.42 1.80
C ALA A 185 5.34 17.95 3.20
N ALA A 186 6.47 18.64 3.33
CA ALA A 186 6.85 19.30 4.57
C ALA A 186 5.86 20.41 4.97
N PHE A 187 5.40 21.19 4.02
CA PHE A 187 4.40 22.23 4.25
C PHE A 187 3.04 21.60 4.60
N PHE A 188 2.64 20.53 3.94
CA PHE A 188 1.44 19.76 4.28
C PHE A 188 1.51 19.19 5.71
N ALA A 189 2.61 18.56 6.09
CA ALA A 189 2.82 18.07 7.45
C ALA A 189 2.63 19.17 8.50
N THR A 190 3.24 20.35 8.31
CA THR A 190 3.10 21.47 9.26
C THR A 190 1.69 22.07 9.23
N THR A 191 0.97 21.94 8.14
CA THR A 191 -0.44 22.36 8.05
C THR A 191 -1.31 21.44 8.90
N LEU A 192 -1.17 20.12 8.78
CA LEU A 192 -1.88 19.15 9.62
C LEU A 192 -1.55 19.30 11.10
N LEU A 193 -0.28 19.59 11.44
CA LEU A 193 0.18 19.77 12.81
C LEU A 193 -0.36 21.05 13.50
N GLN A 194 -1.08 21.92 12.79
CA GLN A 194 -1.84 23.03 13.39
C GLN A 194 -3.18 22.57 13.98
N CYS A 195 -3.67 21.39 13.57
CA CYS A 195 -4.91 20.85 14.06
C CYS A 195 -4.72 20.24 15.46
N GLU A 196 -5.70 20.45 16.34
CA GLU A 196 -5.66 19.90 17.69
C GLU A 196 -5.65 18.37 17.67
N GLY A 197 -4.81 17.78 18.49
CA GLY A 197 -4.70 16.31 18.62
C GLY A 197 -3.78 15.64 17.61
N THR A 198 -3.19 16.40 16.66
CA THR A 198 -2.26 15.82 15.68
C THR A 198 -0.82 15.80 16.20
N THR A 199 -0.08 14.75 15.84
CA THR A 199 1.33 14.60 16.19
C THR A 199 2.12 13.98 15.04
N MET A 200 3.39 14.39 14.90
CA MET A 200 4.33 13.73 13.97
C MET A 200 4.89 12.48 14.62
N GLN A 201 4.77 11.36 13.94
CA GLN A 201 5.28 10.07 14.38
C GLN A 201 6.32 9.50 13.40
N ASP A 202 7.23 8.71 13.96
CA ASP A 202 8.20 7.90 13.21
C ASP A 202 7.85 6.42 13.39
N TYR A 203 7.35 5.81 12.33
CA TYR A 203 7.02 4.38 12.29
C TYR A 203 8.06 3.59 11.49
N GLY A 204 9.34 3.84 11.70
CA GLY A 204 10.44 3.20 10.97
C GLY A 204 10.39 1.68 10.88
N ASP A 205 9.74 1.02 11.86
CA ASP A 205 9.54 -0.44 11.86
C ASP A 205 8.37 -0.91 10.95
N LEU A 206 7.55 0.01 10.42
CA LEU A 206 6.31 -0.27 9.68
C LEU A 206 6.34 0.20 8.22
N ASP A 207 7.50 0.35 7.60
CA ASP A 207 7.64 0.87 6.23
C ASP A 207 7.22 2.36 6.06
N TYR A 208 6.89 3.08 7.15
CA TYR A 208 6.52 4.50 7.15
C TYR A 208 7.38 5.26 8.14
N PHE A 209 7.97 6.37 7.69
CA PHE A 209 8.81 7.20 8.56
C PHE A 209 8.15 8.51 8.98
N ALA A 210 7.43 9.16 8.11
CA ALA A 210 6.87 10.47 8.36
C ALA A 210 5.34 10.42 8.29
N ILE A 211 4.71 10.23 9.43
CA ILE A 211 3.27 10.13 9.58
C ILE A 211 2.78 11.23 10.50
N VAL A 212 1.74 11.95 10.10
CA VAL A 212 0.93 12.75 11.02
C VAL A 212 -0.23 11.91 11.50
N GLU A 213 -0.25 11.65 12.79
CA GLU A 213 -1.29 10.88 13.47
C GLU A 213 -2.30 11.83 14.11
N GLY A 214 -3.59 11.58 13.87
CA GLY A 214 -4.72 12.26 14.47
C GLY A 214 -5.52 11.32 15.38
N ASN A 215 -6.74 11.71 15.72
CA ASN A 215 -7.56 10.98 16.71
C ASN A 215 -8.04 9.60 16.23
N LEU A 216 -8.33 9.43 14.94
CA LEU A 216 -8.94 8.23 14.37
C LEU A 216 -8.10 7.59 13.26
N SER A 217 -7.18 8.33 12.67
CA SER A 217 -6.45 7.93 11.47
C SER A 217 -5.04 8.51 11.46
N ALA A 218 -4.25 8.11 10.48
CA ALA A 218 -2.88 8.58 10.28
C ALA A 218 -2.61 8.83 8.80
N VAL A 219 -1.89 9.89 8.47
CA VAL A 219 -1.53 10.30 7.10
C VAL A 219 -0.04 10.05 6.87
N ASN A 220 0.27 9.24 5.87
CA ASN A 220 1.62 9.15 5.34
C ASN A 220 1.89 10.35 4.42
N ILE A 221 2.65 11.29 4.91
CA ILE A 221 2.80 12.60 4.30
C ILE A 221 3.36 12.56 2.88
N LEU A 222 4.45 11.81 2.67
CA LEU A 222 5.08 11.75 1.35
C LEU A 222 4.23 11.01 0.33
N ASP A 223 3.67 9.86 0.71
CA ASP A 223 2.88 9.07 -0.21
C ASP A 223 1.57 9.79 -0.57
N THR A 224 0.95 10.50 0.39
CA THR A 224 -0.24 11.33 0.11
C THR A 224 0.03 12.43 -0.93
N ILE A 225 1.14 13.15 -0.81
CA ILE A 225 1.51 14.17 -1.81
C ILE A 225 1.86 13.54 -3.15
N LEU A 226 2.51 12.37 -3.13
CA LEU A 226 2.81 11.61 -4.34
C LEU A 226 1.55 11.16 -5.07
N ASP A 227 0.58 10.60 -4.34
CA ASP A 227 -0.71 10.16 -4.89
C ASP A 227 -1.48 11.35 -5.46
N ALA A 228 -1.54 12.48 -4.75
CA ALA A 228 -2.17 13.71 -5.23
C ALA A 228 -1.53 14.25 -6.52
N TRP A 229 -0.22 14.07 -6.69
CA TRP A 229 0.49 14.46 -7.90
C TRP A 229 0.33 13.44 -9.04
N TYR A 230 0.40 12.13 -8.71
CA TYR A 230 0.46 11.06 -9.70
C TYR A 230 -0.91 10.65 -10.23
N GLU A 231 -1.93 10.63 -9.36
CA GLU A 231 -3.27 10.20 -9.73
C GLU A 231 -4.10 11.31 -10.38
N ASP A 232 -4.78 10.98 -11.48
CA ASP A 232 -5.81 11.82 -12.08
C ASP A 232 -7.17 11.54 -11.42
N SER A 233 -7.24 11.70 -10.09
CA SER A 233 -8.51 11.48 -9.39
C SER A 233 -9.46 12.67 -9.56
N LEU A 234 -10.75 12.37 -9.75
CA LEU A 234 -11.83 13.37 -9.73
C LEU A 234 -12.11 13.88 -8.31
N ASN A 235 -11.58 13.22 -7.30
CA ASN A 235 -11.70 13.55 -5.89
C ASN A 235 -10.51 14.40 -5.44
N ASN A 236 -10.65 15.04 -4.29
CA ASN A 236 -9.55 15.77 -3.65
C ASN A 236 -8.72 14.80 -2.76
N PRO A 237 -7.58 14.25 -3.25
CA PRO A 237 -6.82 13.24 -2.51
C PRO A 237 -6.29 13.76 -1.16
N LEU A 238 -6.05 15.06 -1.05
CA LEU A 238 -5.59 15.65 0.21
C LEU A 238 -6.72 15.70 1.23
N LYS A 239 -7.97 15.94 0.79
CA LYS A 239 -9.14 15.87 1.65
C LYS A 239 -9.38 14.45 2.14
N ASP A 240 -9.39 13.48 1.24
CA ASP A 240 -9.61 12.07 1.57
C ASP A 240 -8.55 11.54 2.55
N ALA A 241 -7.29 11.96 2.37
CA ALA A 241 -6.21 11.60 3.26
C ALA A 241 -6.31 12.24 4.65
N CYS A 242 -7.03 13.36 4.79
CA CYS A 242 -7.21 14.04 6.06
C CYS A 242 -8.37 13.49 6.90
N ASP A 243 -9.21 12.62 6.33
CA ASP A 243 -10.35 12.03 7.04
C ASP A 243 -9.90 11.29 8.31
N GLY A 244 -10.53 11.61 9.44
CA GLY A 244 -10.16 11.07 10.75
C GLY A 244 -8.86 11.62 11.37
N VAL A 245 -8.12 12.48 10.67
CA VAL A 245 -6.92 13.15 11.20
C VAL A 245 -7.24 14.55 11.69
N ILE A 246 -8.04 15.30 10.92
CA ILE A 246 -8.46 16.66 11.25
C ILE A 246 -9.94 16.69 11.67
N PRO A 247 -10.41 17.75 12.37
CA PRO A 247 -11.81 17.92 12.71
C PRO A 247 -12.71 18.01 11.47
N ASP A 248 -13.92 17.42 11.54
CA ASP A 248 -14.89 17.39 10.46
C ASP A 248 -15.22 18.78 9.88
N GLU A 249 -15.29 19.81 10.74
CA GLU A 249 -15.53 21.19 10.33
C GLU A 249 -14.45 21.74 9.35
N GLN A 250 -13.22 21.31 9.54
CA GLN A 250 -12.12 21.68 8.63
C GLN A 250 -12.10 20.81 7.38
N LEU A 251 -12.53 19.55 7.51
CA LEU A 251 -12.64 18.64 6.39
C LEU A 251 -13.73 19.08 5.41
N GLU A 252 -14.90 19.47 5.92
CA GLU A 252 -16.03 19.99 5.12
C GLU A 252 -15.66 21.28 4.36
N ALA A 253 -14.78 22.10 4.92
CA ALA A 253 -14.34 23.35 4.28
C ALA A 253 -13.38 23.13 3.07
N LEU A 254 -12.96 21.90 2.80
CA LEU A 254 -12.11 21.52 1.65
C LEU A 254 -12.91 21.10 0.40
N ASP A 255 -14.24 21.17 0.42
CA ASP A 255 -15.12 20.84 -0.72
C ASP A 255 -15.12 21.86 -1.86
#